data_8da225c90b9d21f70cef11eeedbbb64d
#
_entry.id   8da225c90b9d21f70cef11eeedbbb64d
#
_cell.length_a   1.000
_cell.length_b   1.000
_cell.length_c   1.000
_cell.angle_alpha   90.00
_cell.angle_beta   90.00
_cell.angle_gamma   90.00
#
_symmetry.space_group_name_H-M   'P 1'
#
loop_
_entity.id
_entity.type
_entity.pdbx_description
1 polymer ?
#
loop_
_entity_poly.entity_id
_entity_poly.type
_entity_poly.pdbx_seq_one_letter_code
_entity_poly.pdbx_strand_id
1 'polypeptide(L)'
;LKKKGYNVSIFGPKFRNLNLINKKKVDVIFNALHGKDGEDGVAQSYFEYLKIPYTHSGVVSSYNAMNKIISKEIFIKNKIKTPKFFSIQKSEFNYKKLKNSLNNKKIKFPVVIKPINEGSSLGVQVCANNKILIKESRKLFKKYNQLIFEQYIGGKEIQVAVINGMSLGAIELVPKRLFYDYKAKYTKEAKTE
;
A
#
# COMPACT_ATOMS: atom_id res chain seq x y z
N LEU A 1 13.44 21.75 -3.12
CA LEU A 1 13.72 22.03 -4.55
C LEU A 1 13.94 23.53 -4.78
N LYS A 2 13.00 24.43 -4.45
CA LYS A 2 13.18 25.90 -4.62
C LYS A 2 14.48 26.41 -3.99
N LYS A 3 14.81 25.99 -2.76
CA LYS A 3 16.08 26.35 -2.07
C LYS A 3 17.35 25.86 -2.79
N LYS A 4 17.20 24.94 -3.76
CA LYS A 4 18.27 24.41 -4.61
C LYS A 4 18.29 25.04 -6.01
N GLY A 5 17.53 26.13 -6.24
CA GLY A 5 17.50 26.86 -7.50
C GLY A 5 16.57 26.33 -8.57
N TYR A 6 15.76 25.29 -8.28
CA TYR A 6 14.78 24.77 -9.24
C TYR A 6 13.55 25.68 -9.35
N ASN A 7 13.09 25.90 -10.58
CA ASN A 7 11.78 26.51 -10.81
C ASN A 7 10.68 25.48 -10.53
N VAL A 8 9.92 25.66 -9.45
CA VAL A 8 8.95 24.67 -8.97
C VAL A 8 7.52 25.19 -9.07
N SER A 9 6.71 24.50 -9.85
CA SER A 9 5.25 24.64 -9.88
C SER A 9 4.61 23.49 -9.08
N ILE A 10 3.59 23.79 -8.24
CA ILE A 10 2.89 22.79 -7.46
C ILE A 10 1.53 22.53 -8.11
N PHE A 11 1.21 21.26 -8.32
CA PHE A 11 -0.07 20.79 -8.82
C PHE A 11 -0.77 20.00 -7.71
N GLY A 12 -2.05 20.29 -7.46
CA GLY A 12 -2.84 19.56 -6.47
C GLY A 12 -3.24 18.16 -6.96
N PRO A 13 -3.66 17.27 -6.03
CA PRO A 13 -3.92 15.85 -6.31
C PRO A 13 -5.18 15.58 -7.15
N LYS A 14 -5.97 16.59 -7.50
CA LYS A 14 -7.16 16.39 -8.31
C LYS A 14 -6.79 16.23 -9.78
N PHE A 15 -7.26 15.16 -10.40
CA PHE A 15 -7.01 14.82 -11.82
C PHE A 15 -7.23 15.99 -12.79
N ARG A 16 -8.26 16.82 -12.54
CA ARG A 16 -8.51 18.04 -13.33
C ARG A 16 -7.34 19.03 -13.35
N ASN A 17 -6.46 18.96 -12.34
CA ASN A 17 -5.30 19.84 -12.27
C ASN A 17 -4.11 19.29 -13.05
N LEU A 18 -4.08 17.99 -13.35
CA LEU A 18 -3.04 17.37 -14.17
C LEU A 18 -3.10 17.88 -15.60
N ASN A 19 -4.29 18.20 -16.12
CA ASN A 19 -4.45 18.81 -17.45
C ASN A 19 -3.71 20.15 -17.59
N LEU A 20 -3.43 20.84 -16.49
CA LEU A 20 -2.67 22.08 -16.47
C LEU A 20 -1.18 21.86 -16.70
N ILE A 21 -0.67 20.65 -16.46
CA ILE A 21 0.74 20.30 -16.67
C ILE A 21 1.10 20.45 -18.15
N ASN A 22 0.22 19.99 -19.05
CA ASN A 22 0.45 20.05 -20.50
C ASN A 22 0.56 21.50 -21.06
N LYS A 23 0.06 22.49 -20.35
CA LYS A 23 0.13 23.91 -20.75
C LYS A 23 1.40 24.61 -20.27
N LYS A 24 2.27 23.93 -19.53
CA LYS A 24 3.49 24.49 -18.96
C LYS A 24 4.70 23.71 -19.48
N LYS A 25 5.81 24.40 -19.73
CA LYS A 25 7.11 23.76 -19.93
C LYS A 25 7.56 23.14 -18.61
N VAL A 26 7.49 21.82 -18.51
CA VAL A 26 7.89 21.04 -17.34
C VAL A 26 8.95 20.04 -17.77
N ASP A 27 10.12 20.12 -17.17
CA ASP A 27 11.26 19.23 -17.51
C ASP A 27 11.13 17.89 -16.80
N VAL A 28 10.63 17.88 -15.55
CA VAL A 28 10.49 16.69 -14.72
C VAL A 28 9.38 16.84 -13.68
N ILE A 29 8.71 15.76 -13.37
CA ILE A 29 7.68 15.71 -12.34
C ILE A 29 8.24 15.01 -11.09
N PHE A 30 8.25 15.72 -9.96
CA PHE A 30 8.44 15.09 -8.65
C PHE A 30 7.07 14.64 -8.15
N ASN A 31 6.79 13.34 -8.25
CA ASN A 31 5.53 12.77 -7.79
C ASN A 31 5.55 12.61 -6.27
N ALA A 32 4.80 13.45 -5.56
CA ALA A 32 4.60 13.38 -4.11
C ALA A 32 3.16 12.96 -3.74
N LEU A 33 2.43 12.35 -4.68
CA LEU A 33 1.10 11.82 -4.43
C LEU A 33 1.17 10.53 -3.62
N HIS A 34 0.17 10.28 -2.77
CA HIS A 34 0.06 9.09 -1.94
C HIS A 34 -1.23 8.32 -2.23
N GLY A 35 -1.15 6.99 -2.17
CA GLY A 35 -2.29 6.10 -2.29
C GLY A 35 -2.89 6.05 -3.70
N LYS A 36 -4.20 5.91 -3.73
CA LYS A 36 -4.97 5.80 -4.97
C LYS A 36 -4.74 7.00 -5.89
N ASP A 37 -4.68 6.72 -7.19
CA ASP A 37 -4.41 7.64 -8.29
C ASP A 37 -2.97 8.21 -8.30
N GLY A 38 -2.20 8.11 -7.21
CA GLY A 38 -0.84 8.62 -7.09
C GLY A 38 0.25 7.55 -7.13
N GLU A 39 -0.03 6.37 -6.55
CA GLU A 39 0.94 5.28 -6.39
C GLU A 39 0.54 3.99 -7.14
N ASP A 40 -0.62 3.98 -7.80
CA ASP A 40 -1.22 2.80 -8.44
C ASP A 40 -1.07 2.72 -9.96
N GLY A 41 -0.24 3.59 -10.53
CA GLY A 41 0.02 3.64 -11.97
C GLY A 41 -0.83 4.67 -12.72
N VAL A 42 -1.88 5.23 -12.12
CA VAL A 42 -2.80 6.16 -12.78
C VAL A 42 -2.11 7.49 -13.12
N ALA A 43 -1.50 8.15 -12.13
CA ALA A 43 -0.73 9.37 -12.39
C ALA A 43 0.45 9.11 -13.33
N GLN A 44 1.15 7.99 -13.14
CA GLN A 44 2.29 7.58 -13.95
C GLN A 44 1.90 7.41 -15.43
N SER A 45 0.75 6.78 -15.72
CA SER A 45 0.26 6.63 -17.09
C SER A 45 0.00 7.98 -17.77
N TYR A 46 -0.49 8.95 -17.01
CA TYR A 46 -0.68 10.30 -17.51
C TYR A 46 0.64 11.02 -17.79
N PHE A 47 1.63 10.85 -16.92
CA PHE A 47 2.97 11.44 -17.13
C PHE A 47 3.68 10.82 -18.34
N GLU A 48 3.54 9.52 -18.57
CA GLU A 48 4.04 8.84 -19.77
C GLU A 48 3.33 9.32 -21.04
N TYR A 49 2.01 9.51 -20.98
CA TYR A 49 1.25 10.10 -22.09
C TYR A 49 1.77 11.51 -22.46
N LEU A 50 2.11 12.32 -21.46
CA LEU A 50 2.70 13.65 -21.67
C LEU A 50 4.18 13.60 -22.08
N LYS A 51 4.82 12.42 -22.05
CA LYS A 51 6.26 12.22 -22.30
C LYS A 51 7.15 13.07 -21.37
N ILE A 52 6.72 13.29 -20.14
CA ILE A 52 7.48 14.04 -19.14
C ILE A 52 8.12 13.04 -18.17
N PRO A 53 9.46 13.07 -17.96
CA PRO A 53 10.12 12.28 -16.95
C PRO A 53 9.54 12.53 -15.55
N TYR A 54 9.47 11.48 -14.72
CA TYR A 54 8.92 11.60 -13.37
C TYR A 54 9.69 10.71 -12.38
N THR A 55 9.59 11.04 -11.10
CA THR A 55 10.18 10.24 -10.04
C THR A 55 9.31 9.02 -9.72
N HIS A 56 9.93 7.99 -9.11
CA HIS A 56 9.33 6.72 -8.73
C HIS A 56 9.24 5.71 -9.90
N SER A 57 8.58 4.58 -9.61
CA SER A 57 8.45 3.47 -10.54
C SER A 57 7.44 3.77 -11.65
N GLY A 58 7.57 3.10 -12.79
CA GLY A 58 6.66 3.22 -13.91
C GLY A 58 5.27 2.62 -13.65
N VAL A 59 4.38 2.74 -14.63
CA VAL A 59 2.95 2.36 -14.54
C VAL A 59 2.74 0.95 -14.03
N VAL A 60 3.34 -0.04 -14.70
CA VAL A 60 3.13 -1.46 -14.38
C VAL A 60 3.68 -1.81 -13.00
N SER A 61 4.86 -1.29 -12.65
CA SER A 61 5.46 -1.54 -11.34
C SER A 61 4.64 -0.92 -10.21
N SER A 62 4.12 0.29 -10.39
CA SER A 62 3.26 0.98 -9.44
C SER A 62 1.93 0.22 -9.24
N TYR A 63 1.29 -0.19 -10.34
CA TYR A 63 0.08 -1.01 -10.29
C TYR A 63 0.29 -2.34 -9.53
N ASN A 64 1.35 -3.07 -9.88
CA ASN A 64 1.68 -4.34 -9.24
C ASN A 64 1.99 -4.17 -7.74
N ALA A 65 2.73 -3.11 -7.38
CA ALA A 65 3.09 -2.82 -6.00
C ALA A 65 1.87 -2.43 -5.15
N MET A 66 0.91 -1.70 -5.71
CA MET A 66 -0.31 -1.32 -5.00
C MET A 66 -1.21 -2.52 -4.71
N ASN A 67 -1.30 -3.48 -5.64
CA ASN A 67 -2.11 -4.69 -5.46
C ASN A 67 -1.37 -5.74 -4.63
N LYS A 68 -1.81 -5.92 -3.38
CA LYS A 68 -1.14 -6.80 -2.42
C LYS A 68 -1.10 -8.28 -2.83
N ILE A 69 -2.06 -8.73 -3.63
CA ILE A 69 -2.07 -10.12 -4.13
C ILE A 69 -0.99 -10.26 -5.19
N ILE A 70 -0.98 -9.38 -6.19
CA ILE A 70 0.01 -9.40 -7.27
C ILE A 70 1.42 -9.24 -6.71
N SER A 71 1.62 -8.28 -5.79
CA SER A 71 2.92 -8.10 -5.12
C SER A 71 3.41 -9.38 -4.46
N LYS A 72 2.53 -10.08 -3.73
CA LYS A 72 2.90 -11.32 -3.04
C LYS A 72 3.18 -12.47 -4.00
N GLU A 73 2.45 -12.58 -5.11
CA GLU A 73 2.72 -13.54 -6.16
C GLU A 73 4.08 -13.29 -6.81
N ILE A 74 4.41 -12.02 -7.07
CA ILE A 74 5.74 -11.62 -7.56
C ILE A 74 6.83 -11.97 -6.54
N PHE A 75 6.62 -11.71 -5.24
CA PHE A 75 7.57 -12.07 -4.19
C PHE A 75 7.81 -13.58 -4.13
N ILE A 76 6.75 -14.39 -4.16
CA ILE A 76 6.84 -15.85 -4.16
C ILE A 76 7.61 -16.35 -5.39
N LYS A 77 7.27 -15.85 -6.59
CA LYS A 77 7.96 -16.20 -7.84
C LYS A 77 9.46 -15.90 -7.78
N ASN A 78 9.82 -14.81 -7.10
CA ASN A 78 11.23 -14.41 -6.92
C ASN A 78 11.86 -14.94 -5.62
N LYS A 79 11.24 -15.93 -4.95
CA LYS A 79 11.74 -16.55 -3.71
C LYS A 79 11.93 -15.56 -2.55
N ILE A 80 11.23 -14.42 -2.59
CA ILE A 80 11.22 -13.45 -1.50
C ILE A 80 10.19 -13.90 -0.46
N LYS A 81 10.61 -14.00 0.80
CA LYS A 81 9.73 -14.41 1.90
C LYS A 81 8.60 -13.42 2.09
N THR A 82 7.37 -13.91 2.16
CA THR A 82 6.17 -13.12 2.44
C THR A 82 5.25 -13.92 3.37
N PRO A 83 4.45 -13.26 4.24
CA PRO A 83 3.48 -13.96 5.09
C PRO A 83 2.54 -14.83 4.28
N LYS A 84 2.16 -16.00 4.81
CA LYS A 84 1.11 -16.83 4.24
C LYS A 84 -0.16 -16.02 4.09
N PHE A 85 -0.87 -16.20 2.99
CA PHE A 85 -2.07 -15.42 2.70
C PHE A 85 -3.08 -16.17 1.84
N PHE A 86 -4.29 -15.66 1.81
CA PHE A 86 -5.33 -15.93 0.83
C PHE A 86 -6.21 -14.69 0.67
N SER A 87 -7.00 -14.66 -0.38
CA SER A 87 -8.00 -13.59 -0.58
C SER A 87 -9.39 -14.17 -0.70
N ILE A 88 -10.39 -13.35 -0.34
CA ILE A 88 -11.81 -13.69 -0.52
C ILE A 88 -12.49 -12.48 -1.17
N GLN A 89 -13.32 -12.74 -2.17
CA GLN A 89 -14.22 -11.74 -2.74
C GLN A 89 -15.48 -11.59 -1.86
N LYS A 90 -16.07 -10.41 -1.85
CA LYS A 90 -17.30 -10.13 -1.08
C LYS A 90 -18.42 -11.11 -1.38
N SER A 91 -18.62 -11.46 -2.65
CA SER A 91 -19.65 -12.41 -3.11
C SER A 91 -19.44 -13.84 -2.57
N GLU A 92 -18.21 -14.22 -2.27
CA GLU A 92 -17.85 -15.55 -1.77
C GLU A 92 -17.73 -15.62 -0.25
N PHE A 93 -17.85 -14.48 0.43
CA PHE A 93 -17.56 -14.42 1.86
C PHE A 93 -18.63 -15.09 2.72
N ASN A 94 -18.27 -16.19 3.32
CA ASN A 94 -19.02 -16.87 4.35
C ASN A 94 -18.07 -17.53 5.36
N TYR A 95 -18.60 -17.95 6.51
CA TYR A 95 -17.81 -18.54 7.59
C TYR A 95 -17.09 -19.82 7.17
N LYS A 96 -17.76 -20.70 6.40
CA LYS A 96 -17.18 -21.98 5.94
C LYS A 96 -15.99 -21.73 5.02
N LYS A 97 -16.11 -20.82 4.06
CA LYS A 97 -15.02 -20.43 3.15
C LYS A 97 -13.84 -19.87 3.93
N LEU A 98 -14.10 -18.94 4.87
CA LEU A 98 -13.08 -18.34 5.71
C LEU A 98 -12.31 -19.39 6.51
N LYS A 99 -13.03 -20.26 7.26
CA LYS A 99 -12.45 -21.32 8.08
C LYS A 99 -11.62 -22.30 7.26
N ASN A 100 -12.15 -22.75 6.11
CA ASN A 100 -11.43 -23.66 5.21
C ASN A 100 -10.15 -23.02 4.67
N SER A 101 -10.22 -21.75 4.27
CA SER A 101 -9.04 -21.04 3.74
C SER A 101 -7.94 -20.87 4.81
N LEU A 102 -8.31 -20.54 6.06
CA LEU A 102 -7.36 -20.48 7.18
C LEU A 102 -6.65 -21.83 7.39
N ASN A 103 -7.43 -22.92 7.42
CA ASN A 103 -6.91 -24.28 7.61
C ASN A 103 -5.98 -24.70 6.45
N ASN A 104 -6.41 -24.54 5.21
CA ASN A 104 -5.65 -24.92 4.01
C ASN A 104 -4.32 -24.18 3.92
N LYS A 105 -4.30 -22.91 4.29
CA LYS A 105 -3.06 -22.11 4.32
C LYS A 105 -2.28 -22.25 5.62
N LYS A 106 -2.81 -22.98 6.60
CA LYS A 106 -2.21 -23.16 7.94
C LYS A 106 -1.89 -21.80 8.58
N ILE A 107 -2.83 -20.86 8.50
CA ILE A 107 -2.74 -19.54 9.12
C ILE A 107 -3.37 -19.60 10.51
N LYS A 108 -2.58 -19.24 11.53
CA LYS A 108 -3.00 -19.18 12.94
C LYS A 108 -3.28 -17.74 13.36
N PHE A 109 -4.07 -17.57 14.41
CA PHE A 109 -4.27 -16.26 15.02
C PHE A 109 -2.99 -15.75 15.72
N PRO A 110 -2.78 -14.42 15.72
CA PRO A 110 -3.57 -13.35 15.10
C PRO A 110 -3.54 -13.39 13.58
N VAL A 111 -4.65 -12.97 12.96
CA VAL A 111 -4.79 -12.85 11.49
C VAL A 111 -4.89 -11.38 11.12
N VAL A 112 -4.15 -10.95 10.12
CA VAL A 112 -4.25 -9.61 9.57
C VAL A 112 -5.20 -9.62 8.39
N ILE A 113 -6.17 -8.70 8.39
CA ILE A 113 -7.02 -8.46 7.23
C ILE A 113 -6.80 -7.05 6.69
N LYS A 114 -6.85 -6.90 5.39
CA LYS A 114 -6.69 -5.60 4.72
C LYS A 114 -7.31 -5.59 3.33
N PRO A 115 -7.71 -4.41 2.82
CA PRO A 115 -8.07 -4.25 1.43
C PRO A 115 -6.85 -4.51 0.52
N ILE A 116 -7.09 -5.00 -0.69
CA ILE A 116 -6.00 -5.36 -1.61
C ILE A 116 -5.28 -4.15 -2.21
N ASN A 117 -5.99 -3.02 -2.42
CA ASN A 117 -5.48 -1.84 -3.16
C ASN A 117 -5.42 -0.56 -2.31
N GLU A 118 -5.35 -0.66 -0.99
CA GLU A 118 -5.19 0.52 -0.13
C GLU A 118 -3.75 0.70 0.35
N GLY A 119 -3.35 1.96 0.52
CA GLY A 119 -2.08 2.36 1.12
C GLY A 119 -2.23 2.82 2.58
N SER A 120 -1.13 3.29 3.17
CA SER A 120 -1.09 3.98 4.48
C SER A 120 -1.82 3.28 5.62
N SER A 121 -1.84 1.96 5.65
CA SER A 121 -2.54 1.13 6.65
C SER A 121 -4.06 1.34 6.72
N LEU A 122 -4.66 1.93 5.69
CA LEU A 122 -6.13 2.10 5.63
C LEU A 122 -6.81 0.73 5.58
N GLY A 123 -7.74 0.52 6.50
CA GLY A 123 -8.51 -0.73 6.58
C GLY A 123 -7.74 -1.95 7.07
N VAL A 124 -6.52 -1.79 7.57
CA VAL A 124 -5.75 -2.89 8.17
C VAL A 124 -6.28 -3.18 9.57
N GLN A 125 -6.56 -4.47 9.87
CA GLN A 125 -6.98 -4.93 11.18
C GLN A 125 -6.19 -6.17 11.58
N VAL A 126 -5.71 -6.21 12.83
CA VAL A 126 -5.13 -7.40 13.46
C VAL A 126 -6.21 -8.06 14.30
N CYS A 127 -6.60 -9.27 13.95
CA CYS A 127 -7.71 -10.00 14.54
C CYS A 127 -7.18 -11.13 15.41
N ALA A 128 -7.41 -11.04 16.73
CA ALA A 128 -6.90 -12.01 17.68
C ALA A 128 -7.66 -13.35 17.67
N ASN A 129 -8.88 -13.38 17.13
CA ASN A 129 -9.74 -14.58 17.12
C ASN A 129 -10.81 -14.53 16.00
N ASN A 130 -11.52 -15.63 15.80
CA ASN A 130 -12.57 -15.77 14.79
C ASN A 130 -13.69 -14.74 14.92
N LYS A 131 -14.14 -14.42 16.13
CA LYS A 131 -15.23 -13.47 16.37
C LYS A 131 -14.88 -12.08 15.83
N ILE A 132 -13.67 -11.61 16.17
CA ILE A 132 -13.16 -10.32 15.70
C ILE A 132 -12.95 -10.37 14.18
N LEU A 133 -12.35 -11.43 13.67
CA LEU A 133 -12.06 -11.59 12.24
C LEU A 133 -13.33 -11.50 11.39
N ILE A 134 -14.40 -12.19 11.78
CA ILE A 134 -15.70 -12.15 11.07
C ILE A 134 -16.31 -10.76 11.12
N LYS A 135 -16.31 -10.13 12.31
CA LYS A 135 -16.86 -8.80 12.54
C LYS A 135 -16.16 -7.75 11.63
N GLU A 136 -14.84 -7.71 11.68
CA GLU A 136 -14.07 -6.74 10.91
C GLU A 136 -14.10 -7.04 9.40
N SER A 137 -14.13 -8.31 8.99
CA SER A 137 -14.34 -8.68 7.59
C SER A 137 -15.66 -8.15 7.04
N ARG A 138 -16.76 -8.37 7.76
CA ARG A 138 -18.08 -7.84 7.36
C ARG A 138 -18.10 -6.32 7.26
N LYS A 139 -17.43 -5.64 8.17
CA LYS A 139 -17.28 -4.17 8.15
C LYS A 139 -16.53 -3.70 6.93
N LEU A 140 -15.39 -4.33 6.61
CA LEU A 140 -14.57 -3.97 5.45
C LEU A 140 -15.27 -4.32 4.12
N PHE A 141 -16.00 -5.43 4.04
CA PHE A 141 -16.79 -5.79 2.86
C PHE A 141 -17.96 -4.84 2.55
N LYS A 142 -18.33 -3.94 3.47
CA LYS A 142 -19.26 -2.84 3.13
C LYS A 142 -18.63 -1.84 2.16
N LYS A 143 -17.31 -1.68 2.23
CA LYS A 143 -16.56 -0.68 1.45
C LYS A 143 -15.73 -1.29 0.31
N TYR A 144 -15.26 -2.53 0.48
CA TYR A 144 -14.31 -3.17 -0.43
C TYR A 144 -14.88 -4.46 -1.00
N ASN A 145 -14.57 -4.76 -2.26
CA ASN A 145 -15.04 -5.96 -2.94
C ASN A 145 -14.15 -7.18 -2.70
N GLN A 146 -12.90 -6.97 -2.28
CA GLN A 146 -11.95 -8.05 -2.02
C GLN A 146 -11.04 -7.70 -0.85
N LEU A 147 -10.80 -8.69 0.00
CA LEU A 147 -9.89 -8.59 1.14
C LEU A 147 -8.83 -9.67 1.04
N ILE A 148 -7.63 -9.35 1.53
CA ILE A 148 -6.55 -10.29 1.77
C ILE A 148 -6.47 -10.59 3.27
N PHE A 149 -6.24 -11.86 3.59
CA PHE A 149 -6.09 -12.40 4.93
C PHE A 149 -4.67 -12.97 5.04
N GLU A 150 -3.92 -12.54 6.03
CA GLU A 150 -2.51 -12.87 6.17
C GLU A 150 -2.16 -13.37 7.57
N GLN A 151 -1.15 -14.22 7.64
CA GLN A 151 -0.49 -14.53 8.90
C GLN A 151 0.09 -13.25 9.50
N TYR A 152 -0.22 -12.96 10.75
CA TYR A 152 0.47 -11.90 11.48
C TYR A 152 1.94 -12.28 11.70
N ILE A 153 2.83 -11.35 11.40
CA ILE A 153 4.26 -11.47 11.67
C ILE A 153 4.61 -10.37 12.67
N GLY A 154 5.04 -10.77 13.85
CA GLY A 154 5.60 -9.86 14.85
C GLY A 154 7.05 -9.53 14.54
N GLY A 155 7.60 -8.57 15.28
CA GLY A 155 8.99 -8.15 15.16
C GLY A 155 9.14 -6.67 14.82
N LYS A 156 10.32 -6.31 14.38
CA LYS A 156 10.69 -4.94 14.01
C LYS A 156 10.15 -4.58 12.63
N GLU A 157 9.68 -3.36 12.47
CA GLU A 157 9.29 -2.81 11.16
C GLU A 157 10.48 -2.02 10.60
N ILE A 158 11.05 -2.54 9.52
CA ILE A 158 12.22 -1.94 8.85
C ILE A 158 11.79 -1.40 7.50
N GLN A 159 12.15 -0.15 7.22
CA GLN A 159 12.02 0.44 5.88
C GLN A 159 13.38 0.62 5.23
N VAL A 160 13.45 0.25 3.95
CA VAL A 160 14.66 0.40 3.13
C VAL A 160 14.33 1.30 1.95
N ALA A 161 15.06 2.40 1.81
CA ALA A 161 14.96 3.26 0.65
C ALA A 161 15.83 2.70 -0.48
N VAL A 162 15.28 2.71 -1.70
CA VAL A 162 15.97 2.22 -2.91
C VAL A 162 15.87 3.27 -4.01
N ILE A 163 17.01 3.60 -4.63
CA ILE A 163 17.09 4.46 -5.81
C ILE A 163 17.97 3.77 -6.86
N ASN A 164 17.49 3.69 -8.10
CA ASN A 164 18.21 3.08 -9.23
C ASN A 164 18.76 1.67 -8.90
N GLY A 165 17.96 0.86 -8.18
CA GLY A 165 18.35 -0.48 -7.76
C GLY A 165 19.34 -0.55 -6.59
N MET A 166 19.81 0.58 -6.06
CA MET A 166 20.72 0.65 -4.91
C MET A 166 19.97 0.98 -3.63
N SER A 167 20.26 0.22 -2.55
CA SER A 167 19.79 0.54 -1.20
C SER A 167 20.53 1.76 -0.66
N LEU A 168 19.77 2.75 -0.19
CA LEU A 168 20.31 3.95 0.45
C LEU A 168 20.48 3.83 1.97
N GLY A 169 20.04 2.71 2.54
CA GLY A 169 20.05 2.45 3.97
C GLY A 169 18.72 1.94 4.48
N ALA A 170 18.69 1.53 5.73
CA ALA A 170 17.52 0.99 6.41
C ALA A 170 17.25 1.77 7.70
N ILE A 171 15.98 2.00 8.01
CA ILE A 171 15.54 2.60 9.26
C ILE A 171 14.56 1.67 9.97
N GLU A 172 14.64 1.58 11.28
CA GLU A 172 13.64 0.92 12.11
C GLU A 172 12.54 1.94 12.46
N LEU A 173 11.28 1.57 12.26
CA LEU A 173 10.13 2.33 12.72
C LEU A 173 9.72 1.81 14.08
N VAL A 174 9.82 2.66 15.10
CA VAL A 174 9.44 2.32 16.49
C VAL A 174 8.18 3.10 16.88
N PRO A 175 6.99 2.59 16.56
CA PRO A 175 5.76 3.25 16.97
C PRO A 175 5.54 3.09 18.48
N LYS A 176 5.16 4.16 19.18
CA LYS A 176 4.75 4.09 20.60
C LYS A 176 3.42 3.34 20.80
N ARG A 177 2.79 2.88 19.74
CA ARG A 177 1.55 2.10 19.71
C ARG A 177 1.87 0.66 19.33
N LEU A 178 0.96 -0.25 19.72
CA LEU A 178 1.08 -1.69 19.40
C LEU A 178 1.19 -2.00 17.90
N PHE A 179 0.84 -1.03 17.04
CA PHE A 179 0.84 -1.21 15.59
C PHE A 179 1.03 0.14 14.88
N TYR A 180 1.84 0.17 13.80
CA TYR A 180 2.09 1.35 12.97
C TYR A 180 0.90 1.61 12.02
N ASP A 181 -0.23 2.03 12.62
CA ASP A 181 -1.47 2.32 11.92
C ASP A 181 -1.49 3.72 11.29
N TYR A 182 -2.60 4.07 10.63
CA TYR A 182 -2.80 5.38 10.03
C TYR A 182 -2.61 6.54 11.04
N LYS A 183 -3.08 6.35 12.29
CA LYS A 183 -2.91 7.36 13.34
C LYS A 183 -1.45 7.54 13.73
N ALA A 184 -0.70 6.43 13.83
CA ALA A 184 0.74 6.49 14.10
C ALA A 184 1.54 7.19 12.99
N LYS A 185 1.02 7.21 11.76
CA LYS A 185 1.67 7.83 10.60
C LYS A 185 1.39 9.33 10.48
N TYR A 186 0.18 9.77 10.82
CA TYR A 186 -0.30 11.09 10.40
C TYR A 186 -0.83 11.98 11.54
N THR A 187 -0.85 11.52 12.79
CA THR A 187 -1.27 12.37 13.92
C THR A 187 -0.07 12.87 14.73
N LYS A 188 -0.11 14.12 15.15
CA LYS A 188 0.94 14.74 15.98
C LYS A 188 1.17 14.03 17.34
N GLU A 189 0.15 13.32 17.81
CA GLU A 189 0.18 12.57 19.08
C GLU A 189 0.85 11.20 18.96
N ALA A 190 1.14 10.76 17.76
CA ALA A 190 1.61 9.41 17.50
C ALA A 190 3.05 9.15 17.95
N LYS A 191 3.91 10.18 18.02
CA LYS A 191 5.31 10.12 18.48
C LYS A 191 6.02 8.83 18.04
N THR A 192 6.10 8.57 16.74
CA THR A 192 6.90 7.48 16.17
C THR A 192 8.35 7.94 16.10
N GLU A 193 9.26 7.16 16.62
CA GLU A 193 10.72 7.35 16.56
C GLU A 193 11.34 6.51 15.45
#